data_f48e4bce014cfcfe3d453ae73f48015a
#
_entry.id   f48e4bce014cfcfe3d453ae73f48015a
#
_cell.length_a   1.000
_cell.length_b   1.000
_cell.length_c   1.000
_cell.angle_alpha   90.00
_cell.angle_beta   90.00
_cell.angle_gamma   90.00
#
_symmetry.space_group_name_H-M   'P 1'
#
loop_
_entity.id
_entity.type
_entity.pdbx_description
1 polymer ?
#
loop_
_entity_poly.entity_id
_entity_poly.type
_entity_poly.pdbx_seq_one_letter_code
_entity_poly.pdbx_strand_id
1 'polypeptide(L)'
;MNVILFGATGMVGQGVLRECLLNPDVHQILSIVRTPSNQPHPKLRELVHTNFFDYSAIEPQLTGYDACFFSLGVSSTGMDEAKYTHLTHDLTLAAAITLARLNPQMTFVYVSGAGTDSTEHGRTMWARVKGKTENDLLKLPFHAAYMFRPGFIQPLHGIRSKTRLYQTFYTALNPILPLLKSAFPKSITTTEELARAMLNVAKHGYPSPILETPDIIRAAS
;
A
#
# COMPACT_ATOMS: atom_id res chain seq x y z
N MET A 1 18.10 1.61 3.09
CA MET A 1 16.76 1.68 3.69
C MET A 1 16.26 0.26 3.95
N ASN A 2 15.74 0.00 5.15
CA ASN A 2 15.10 -1.26 5.54
C ASN A 2 13.59 -1.06 5.52
N VAL A 3 12.86 -1.97 4.90
CA VAL A 3 11.42 -1.80 4.60
C VAL A 3 10.60 -2.90 5.23
N ILE A 4 9.48 -2.56 5.83
CA ILE A 4 8.39 -3.49 6.14
C ILE A 4 7.33 -3.40 5.03
N LEU A 5 6.90 -4.54 4.50
CA LEU A 5 5.88 -4.62 3.46
C LEU A 5 4.69 -5.46 3.91
N PHE A 6 3.51 -4.85 3.90
CA PHE A 6 2.24 -5.54 4.05
C PHE A 6 1.55 -5.67 2.70
N GLY A 7 0.97 -6.84 2.44
CA GLY A 7 0.22 -7.09 1.21
C GLY A 7 1.06 -7.47 0.00
N ALA A 8 2.29 -7.95 0.17
CA ALA A 8 3.22 -8.35 -0.90
C ALA A 8 2.63 -9.28 -1.97
N THR A 9 1.58 -10.04 -1.63
CA THR A 9 0.92 -10.98 -2.56
C THR A 9 -0.25 -10.37 -3.34
N GLY A 10 -0.65 -9.13 -3.02
CA GLY A 10 -1.64 -8.36 -3.79
C GLY A 10 -1.04 -7.71 -5.03
N MET A 11 -1.86 -7.21 -5.96
CA MET A 11 -1.40 -6.58 -7.20
C MET A 11 -0.44 -5.41 -6.94
N VAL A 12 -0.81 -4.49 -6.06
CA VAL A 12 0.04 -3.36 -5.68
C VAL A 12 1.30 -3.85 -4.96
N GLY A 13 1.13 -4.72 -3.95
CA GLY A 13 2.26 -5.22 -3.16
C GLY A 13 3.29 -6.01 -3.96
N GLN A 14 2.89 -6.74 -5.00
CA GLN A 14 3.82 -7.38 -5.94
C GLN A 14 4.67 -6.34 -6.68
N GLY A 15 4.07 -5.23 -7.12
CA GLY A 15 4.80 -4.12 -7.74
C GLY A 15 5.78 -3.48 -6.76
N VAL A 16 5.33 -3.20 -5.54
CA VAL A 16 6.17 -2.62 -4.48
C VAL A 16 7.34 -3.56 -4.13
N LEU A 17 7.06 -4.85 -3.96
CA LEU A 17 8.11 -5.84 -3.67
C LEU A 17 9.15 -5.88 -4.80
N ARG A 18 8.70 -5.93 -6.06
CA ARG A 18 9.59 -5.93 -7.23
C ARG A 18 10.50 -4.71 -7.24
N GLU A 19 9.96 -3.51 -7.11
CA GLU A 19 10.77 -2.29 -7.15
C GLU A 19 11.70 -2.19 -5.93
N CYS A 20 11.29 -2.63 -4.74
CA CYS A 20 12.17 -2.72 -3.58
C CYS A 20 13.34 -3.68 -3.80
N LEU A 21 13.11 -4.85 -4.43
CA LEU A 21 14.17 -5.81 -4.72
C LEU A 21 15.19 -5.27 -5.73
N LEU A 22 14.74 -4.50 -6.72
CA LEU A 22 15.57 -3.91 -7.76
C LEU A 22 16.32 -2.65 -7.28
N ASN A 23 15.80 -1.94 -6.29
CA ASN A 23 16.39 -0.68 -5.82
C ASN A 23 17.66 -0.93 -5.00
N PRO A 24 18.84 -0.37 -5.38
CA PRO A 24 20.09 -0.56 -4.64
C PRO A 24 20.07 0.04 -3.24
N ASP A 25 19.27 1.07 -2.99
CA ASP A 25 19.16 1.74 -1.69
C ASP A 25 18.28 0.97 -0.68
N VAL A 26 17.56 -0.06 -1.14
CA VAL A 26 16.84 -0.97 -0.26
C VAL A 26 17.75 -2.15 0.08
N HIS A 27 18.06 -2.29 1.37
CA HIS A 27 18.99 -3.32 1.86
C HIS A 27 18.26 -4.56 2.36
N GLN A 28 17.11 -4.35 3.04
CA GLN A 28 16.32 -5.43 3.61
C GLN A 28 14.82 -5.15 3.45
N ILE A 29 14.07 -6.20 3.16
CA ILE A 29 12.61 -6.18 3.08
C ILE A 29 12.08 -7.26 4.02
N LEU A 30 11.28 -6.85 5.01
CA LEU A 30 10.50 -7.75 5.84
C LEU A 30 9.06 -7.76 5.32
N SER A 31 8.66 -8.85 4.69
CA SER A 31 7.28 -9.03 4.23
C SER A 31 6.47 -9.77 5.29
N ILE A 32 5.45 -9.11 5.83
CA ILE A 32 4.51 -9.74 6.78
C ILE A 32 3.43 -10.46 5.98
N VAL A 33 3.39 -11.78 6.11
CA VAL A 33 2.54 -12.64 5.29
C VAL A 33 1.75 -13.64 6.12
N ARG A 34 0.57 -14.06 5.64
CA ARG A 34 -0.18 -15.17 6.24
C ARG A 34 0.33 -16.53 5.77
N THR A 35 0.86 -16.58 4.57
CA THR A 35 1.40 -17.77 3.93
C THR A 35 2.65 -17.38 3.14
N PRO A 36 3.76 -18.11 3.28
CA PRO A 36 4.98 -17.83 2.53
C PRO A 36 4.75 -17.84 1.02
N SER A 37 5.44 -16.95 0.31
CA SER A 37 5.43 -16.92 -1.15
C SER A 37 6.43 -17.91 -1.77
N ASN A 38 7.38 -18.39 -0.97
CA ASN A 38 8.51 -19.23 -1.38
C ASN A 38 9.35 -18.60 -2.50
N GLN A 39 9.51 -17.28 -2.48
CA GLN A 39 10.39 -16.55 -3.39
C GLN A 39 11.71 -16.23 -2.69
N PRO A 40 12.76 -17.03 -2.87
CA PRO A 40 14.04 -16.75 -2.25
C PRO A 40 14.71 -15.53 -2.88
N HIS A 41 15.08 -14.55 -2.06
CA HIS A 41 15.86 -13.39 -2.49
C HIS A 41 16.74 -12.89 -1.34
N PRO A 42 18.01 -12.50 -1.55
CA PRO A 42 18.92 -12.10 -0.48
C PRO A 42 18.41 -10.93 0.37
N LYS A 43 17.65 -9.99 -0.21
CA LYS A 43 17.06 -8.84 0.49
C LYS A 43 15.72 -9.17 1.17
N LEU A 44 15.05 -10.28 0.83
CA LEU A 44 13.70 -10.59 1.27
C LEU A 44 13.69 -11.58 2.42
N ARG A 45 13.09 -11.18 3.52
CA ARG A 45 12.70 -12.05 4.62
C ARG A 45 11.17 -12.04 4.73
N GLU A 46 10.57 -13.21 4.76
CA GLU A 46 9.14 -13.35 5.03
C GLU A 46 8.93 -13.73 6.49
N LEU A 47 8.02 -13.03 7.17
CA LEU A 47 7.59 -13.33 8.51
C LEU A 47 6.13 -13.78 8.46
N VAL A 48 5.90 -15.05 8.78
CA VAL A 48 4.55 -15.60 8.84
C VAL A 48 3.87 -15.13 10.11
N HIS A 49 2.78 -14.41 9.94
CA HIS A 49 1.96 -13.88 11.03
C HIS A 49 0.48 -13.95 10.61
N THR A 50 -0.37 -14.53 11.46
CA THR A 50 -1.78 -14.79 11.11
C THR A 50 -2.75 -13.82 11.79
N ASN A 51 -2.40 -13.30 12.97
CA ASN A 51 -3.24 -12.36 13.71
C ASN A 51 -2.81 -10.91 13.45
N PHE A 52 -3.35 -10.29 12.39
CA PHE A 52 -3.04 -8.91 12.00
C PHE A 52 -3.64 -7.84 12.94
N PHE A 53 -4.28 -8.23 14.03
CA PHE A 53 -4.77 -7.33 15.07
C PHE A 53 -3.89 -7.29 16.33
N ASP A 54 -2.92 -8.21 16.43
CA ASP A 54 -2.00 -8.27 17.57
C ASP A 54 -0.59 -8.65 17.07
N TYR A 55 0.36 -7.76 17.27
CA TYR A 55 1.76 -7.92 16.86
C TYR A 55 2.70 -8.24 18.02
N SER A 56 2.21 -8.38 19.26
CA SER A 56 3.01 -8.54 20.49
C SER A 56 4.05 -9.66 20.39
N ALA A 57 3.67 -10.79 19.82
CA ALA A 57 4.56 -11.95 19.66
C ALA A 57 5.72 -11.74 18.68
N ILE A 58 5.63 -10.74 17.80
CA ILE A 58 6.64 -10.49 16.76
C ILE A 58 7.31 -9.11 16.86
N GLU A 59 6.96 -8.29 17.85
CA GLU A 59 7.52 -6.94 18.05
C GLU A 59 9.06 -6.88 17.94
N PRO A 60 9.82 -7.83 18.56
CA PRO A 60 11.28 -7.79 18.45
C PRO A 60 11.81 -7.86 17.01
N GLN A 61 10.99 -8.38 16.08
CA GLN A 61 11.34 -8.50 14.68
C GLN A 61 10.90 -7.31 13.83
N LEU A 62 10.15 -6.36 14.41
CA LEU A 62 9.59 -5.19 13.74
C LEU A 62 10.37 -3.89 13.99
N THR A 63 11.51 -3.96 14.66
CA THR A 63 12.37 -2.80 15.01
C THR A 63 13.47 -2.57 13.98
N GLY A 64 13.89 -1.30 13.81
CA GLY A 64 15.02 -0.94 12.96
C GLY A 64 14.67 -0.82 11.47
N TYR A 65 13.43 -0.46 11.17
CA TYR A 65 12.95 -0.22 9.80
C TYR A 65 12.70 1.26 9.54
N ASP A 66 13.11 1.70 8.34
CA ASP A 66 13.03 3.09 7.90
C ASP A 66 11.68 3.43 7.27
N ALA A 67 11.04 2.44 6.63
CA ALA A 67 9.76 2.63 5.96
C ALA A 67 8.82 1.43 6.11
N CYS A 68 7.51 1.71 6.13
CA CYS A 68 6.47 0.72 5.98
C CYS A 68 5.64 1.02 4.73
N PHE A 69 5.52 0.04 3.84
CA PHE A 69 4.62 0.08 2.69
C PHE A 69 3.40 -0.80 2.96
N PHE A 70 2.28 -0.14 3.28
CA PHE A 70 1.05 -0.83 3.64
C PHE A 70 0.09 -0.86 2.45
N SER A 71 0.13 -1.96 1.69
CA SER A 71 -0.72 -2.23 0.51
C SER A 71 -1.72 -3.37 0.75
N LEU A 72 -1.93 -3.74 2.02
CA LEU A 72 -2.94 -4.71 2.39
C LEU A 72 -4.33 -4.08 2.34
N GLY A 73 -5.26 -4.76 1.69
CA GLY A 73 -6.64 -4.29 1.62
C GLY A 73 -7.58 -5.36 1.08
N VAL A 74 -8.86 -5.17 1.36
CA VAL A 74 -9.96 -6.04 0.89
C VAL A 74 -10.96 -5.23 0.08
N SER A 75 -11.73 -5.91 -0.78
CA SER A 75 -12.87 -5.28 -1.46
C SER A 75 -14.01 -5.08 -0.46
N SER A 76 -14.69 -3.95 -0.55
CA SER A 76 -15.92 -3.69 0.23
C SER A 76 -17.16 -4.43 -0.29
N THR A 77 -17.05 -5.10 -1.46
CA THR A 77 -18.16 -5.77 -2.11
C THR A 77 -18.77 -6.86 -1.20
N GLY A 78 -20.05 -6.74 -0.92
CA GLY A 78 -20.77 -7.70 -0.08
C GLY A 78 -20.48 -7.59 1.42
N MET A 79 -19.86 -6.49 1.87
CA MET A 79 -19.61 -6.21 3.28
C MET A 79 -20.50 -5.07 3.78
N ASP A 80 -20.97 -5.17 5.01
CA ASP A 80 -21.46 -4.01 5.76
C ASP A 80 -20.31 -3.13 6.25
N GLU A 81 -20.65 -1.95 6.74
CA GLU A 81 -19.67 -0.96 7.17
C GLU A 81 -18.84 -1.42 8.38
N ALA A 82 -19.46 -2.11 9.33
CA ALA A 82 -18.78 -2.59 10.54
C ALA A 82 -17.68 -3.61 10.17
N LYS A 83 -18.01 -4.59 9.35
CA LYS A 83 -17.07 -5.61 8.88
C LYS A 83 -15.96 -4.98 8.03
N TYR A 84 -16.29 -4.04 7.14
CA TYR A 84 -15.30 -3.38 6.31
C TYR A 84 -14.37 -2.48 7.15
N THR A 85 -14.92 -1.78 8.16
CA THR A 85 -14.13 -1.00 9.13
C THR A 85 -13.15 -1.91 9.87
N HIS A 86 -13.62 -3.02 10.40
CA HIS A 86 -12.76 -3.95 11.11
C HIS A 86 -11.59 -4.45 10.24
N LEU A 87 -11.86 -4.87 8.99
CA LEU A 87 -10.84 -5.41 8.09
C LEU A 87 -9.98 -4.37 7.37
N THR A 88 -10.33 -3.09 7.44
CA THR A 88 -9.61 -2.00 6.77
C THR A 88 -9.00 -1.05 7.78
N HIS A 89 -9.81 -0.40 8.60
CA HIS A 89 -9.37 0.58 9.58
C HIS A 89 -8.65 -0.09 10.76
N ASP A 90 -9.33 -0.98 11.51
CA ASP A 90 -8.79 -1.52 12.76
C ASP A 90 -7.53 -2.36 12.50
N LEU A 91 -7.55 -3.17 11.45
CA LEU A 91 -6.39 -3.97 11.05
C LEU A 91 -5.17 -3.09 10.69
N THR A 92 -5.40 -2.00 9.94
CA THR A 92 -4.32 -1.08 9.54
C THR A 92 -3.78 -0.33 10.75
N LEU A 93 -4.67 0.16 11.64
CA LEU A 93 -4.28 0.88 12.85
C LEU A 93 -3.53 -0.01 13.84
N ALA A 94 -3.90 -1.29 13.99
CA ALA A 94 -3.15 -2.23 14.83
C ALA A 94 -1.68 -2.34 14.42
N ALA A 95 -1.42 -2.47 13.11
CA ALA A 95 -0.06 -2.46 12.57
C ALA A 95 0.63 -1.11 12.78
N ALA A 96 -0.05 -0.02 12.39
CA ALA A 96 0.52 1.31 12.39
C ALA A 96 0.87 1.81 13.80
N ILE A 97 0.01 1.59 14.79
CA ILE A 97 0.27 1.96 16.19
C ILE A 97 1.50 1.23 16.72
N THR A 98 1.59 -0.08 16.45
CA THR A 98 2.75 -0.88 16.85
C THR A 98 4.03 -0.36 16.20
N LEU A 99 4.02 -0.12 14.90
CA LEU A 99 5.19 0.34 14.16
C LEU A 99 5.61 1.76 14.52
N ALA A 100 4.67 2.68 14.77
CA ALA A 100 4.98 4.04 15.21
C ALA A 100 5.72 4.07 16.55
N ARG A 101 5.30 3.19 17.49
CA ARG A 101 5.96 3.04 18.78
C ARG A 101 7.37 2.44 18.66
N LEU A 102 7.55 1.45 17.81
CA LEU A 102 8.82 0.72 17.66
C LEU A 102 9.83 1.46 16.78
N ASN A 103 9.36 2.28 15.82
CA ASN A 103 10.19 2.96 14.83
C ASN A 103 9.73 4.42 14.65
N PRO A 104 10.03 5.32 15.61
CA PRO A 104 9.54 6.71 15.56
C PRO A 104 10.10 7.52 14.38
N GLN A 105 11.18 7.08 13.75
CA GLN A 105 11.76 7.71 12.56
C GLN A 105 11.24 7.10 11.25
N MET A 106 10.28 6.18 11.31
CA MET A 106 9.72 5.50 10.14
C MET A 106 8.84 6.44 9.30
N THR A 107 8.93 6.30 7.99
CA THR A 107 7.92 6.80 7.06
C THR A 107 6.87 5.71 6.80
N PHE A 108 5.60 6.02 7.05
CA PHE A 108 4.49 5.09 6.80
C PHE A 108 3.73 5.47 5.52
N VAL A 109 3.63 4.57 4.57
CA VAL A 109 2.91 4.78 3.30
C VAL A 109 1.73 3.83 3.22
N TYR A 110 0.51 4.40 3.18
CA TYR A 110 -0.75 3.66 3.08
C TYR A 110 -1.38 3.81 1.70
N VAL A 111 -1.83 2.72 1.11
CA VAL A 111 -2.54 2.73 -0.19
C VAL A 111 -4.05 2.63 0.04
N SER A 112 -4.74 3.76 -0.16
CA SER A 112 -6.20 3.86 -0.05
C SER A 112 -6.90 3.71 -1.40
N GLY A 113 -7.03 4.79 -2.16
CA GLY A 113 -7.62 4.83 -3.49
C GLY A 113 -8.30 6.16 -3.81
N ALA A 114 -8.40 6.48 -5.09
CA ALA A 114 -9.10 7.66 -5.56
C ALA A 114 -10.57 7.66 -5.13
N GLY A 115 -11.06 8.80 -4.72
CA GLY A 115 -12.41 8.94 -4.17
C GLY A 115 -12.53 8.61 -2.67
N THR A 116 -11.40 8.39 -1.96
CA THR A 116 -11.38 8.32 -0.49
C THR A 116 -11.91 9.63 0.10
N ASP A 117 -12.81 9.52 1.07
CA ASP A 117 -13.53 10.67 1.66
C ASP A 117 -12.93 11.07 3.01
N SER A 118 -12.05 12.07 3.01
CA SER A 118 -11.45 12.61 4.23
C SER A 118 -12.44 13.31 5.18
N THR A 119 -13.68 13.62 4.72
CA THR A 119 -14.71 14.19 5.61
C THR A 119 -15.36 13.14 6.50
N GLU A 120 -15.26 11.86 6.14
CA GLU A 120 -15.90 10.71 6.81
C GLU A 120 -17.45 10.73 6.78
N HIS A 121 -18.06 11.64 6.02
CA HIS A 121 -19.52 11.87 6.01
C HIS A 121 -20.17 11.64 4.63
N GLY A 122 -19.40 11.30 3.60
CA GLY A 122 -19.89 11.05 2.26
C GLY A 122 -20.81 9.81 2.17
N ARG A 123 -21.52 9.68 1.07
CA ARG A 123 -22.52 8.61 0.89
C ARG A 123 -21.89 7.22 0.69
N THR A 124 -20.65 7.16 0.20
CA THR A 124 -19.99 5.91 -0.16
C THR A 124 -19.26 5.31 1.03
N MET A 125 -19.74 4.18 1.54
CA MET A 125 -19.26 3.52 2.74
C MET A 125 -17.73 3.27 2.73
N TRP A 126 -17.22 2.62 1.69
CA TRP A 126 -15.79 2.32 1.61
C TRP A 126 -14.91 3.58 1.62
N ALA A 127 -15.41 4.67 1.02
CA ALA A 127 -14.68 5.93 0.96
C ALA A 127 -14.57 6.59 2.35
N ARG A 128 -15.67 6.55 3.14
CA ARG A 128 -15.66 7.04 4.54
C ARG A 128 -14.66 6.24 5.39
N VAL A 129 -14.74 4.91 5.33
CA VAL A 129 -13.86 4.04 6.13
C VAL A 129 -12.40 4.23 5.78
N LYS A 130 -12.07 4.36 4.49
CA LYS A 130 -10.70 4.68 4.07
C LYS A 130 -10.28 6.09 4.48
N GLY A 131 -11.18 7.07 4.41
CA GLY A 131 -10.92 8.43 4.88
C GLY A 131 -10.62 8.47 6.37
N LYS A 132 -11.43 7.78 7.18
CA LYS A 132 -11.16 7.60 8.61
C LYS A 132 -9.81 6.96 8.87
N THR A 133 -9.46 5.91 8.10
CA THR A 133 -8.17 5.25 8.23
C THR A 133 -7.01 6.21 7.95
N GLU A 134 -7.08 6.98 6.87
CA GLU A 134 -6.08 8.01 6.54
C GLU A 134 -5.95 9.06 7.64
N ASN A 135 -7.09 9.60 8.08
CA ASN A 135 -7.13 10.66 9.11
C ASN A 135 -6.50 10.18 10.43
N ASP A 136 -6.75 8.94 10.84
CA ASP A 136 -6.18 8.38 12.06
C ASP A 136 -4.69 8.02 11.88
N LEU A 137 -4.26 7.55 10.72
CA LEU A 137 -2.83 7.33 10.40
C LEU A 137 -2.02 8.62 10.45
N LEU A 138 -2.58 9.74 9.95
CA LEU A 138 -1.91 11.05 9.95
C LEU A 138 -1.70 11.64 11.35
N LYS A 139 -2.42 11.13 12.37
CA LYS A 139 -2.26 11.54 13.78
C LYS A 139 -1.20 10.73 14.52
N LEU A 140 -0.73 9.61 13.95
CA LEU A 140 0.25 8.77 14.62
C LEU A 140 1.66 9.41 14.57
N PRO A 141 2.48 9.17 15.61
CA PRO A 141 3.79 9.80 15.76
C PRO A 141 4.88 9.14 14.88
N PHE A 142 4.61 8.99 13.60
CA PHE A 142 5.63 8.66 12.61
C PHE A 142 6.47 9.89 12.27
N HIS A 143 7.68 9.70 11.76
CA HIS A 143 8.44 10.77 11.13
C HIS A 143 7.64 11.43 10.00
N ALA A 144 7.01 10.60 9.15
CA ALA A 144 6.09 11.03 8.12
C ALA A 144 5.05 9.92 7.81
N ALA A 145 3.85 10.33 7.43
CA ALA A 145 2.82 9.41 6.95
C ALA A 145 2.22 9.93 5.63
N TYR A 146 2.14 9.06 4.62
CA TYR A 146 1.66 9.42 3.29
C TYR A 146 0.54 8.50 2.85
N MET A 147 -0.55 9.12 2.36
CA MET A 147 -1.78 8.46 1.91
C MET A 147 -1.82 8.47 0.39
N PHE A 148 -1.64 7.32 -0.22
CA PHE A 148 -1.63 7.17 -1.66
C PHE A 148 -3.04 6.83 -2.16
N ARG A 149 -3.59 7.69 -3.01
CA ARG A 149 -4.93 7.55 -3.62
C ARG A 149 -4.83 7.27 -5.12
N PRO A 150 -4.33 6.09 -5.52
CA PRO A 150 -4.29 5.76 -6.93
C PRO A 150 -5.70 5.61 -7.50
N GLY A 151 -5.90 6.07 -8.73
CA GLY A 151 -7.07 5.75 -9.53
C GLY A 151 -6.93 4.37 -10.15
N PHE A 152 -6.96 4.29 -11.48
CA PHE A 152 -6.71 3.03 -12.17
C PHE A 152 -5.21 2.67 -12.15
N ILE A 153 -4.91 1.42 -11.76
CA ILE A 153 -3.53 0.92 -11.71
C ILE A 153 -3.35 -0.15 -12.77
N GLN A 154 -2.52 0.12 -13.77
CA GLN A 154 -2.16 -0.87 -14.77
C GLN A 154 -1.11 -1.85 -14.21
N PRO A 155 -1.41 -3.15 -14.13
CA PRO A 155 -0.39 -4.13 -13.74
C PRO A 155 0.63 -4.33 -14.85
N LEU A 156 1.92 -4.29 -14.50
CA LEU A 156 3.04 -4.56 -15.41
C LEU A 156 3.80 -5.82 -14.97
N HIS A 157 4.74 -6.27 -15.79
CA HIS A 157 5.68 -7.37 -15.49
C HIS A 157 5.01 -8.69 -15.10
N GLY A 158 3.85 -9.01 -15.68
CA GLY A 158 3.13 -10.25 -15.40
C GLY A 158 2.41 -10.27 -14.05
N ILE A 159 2.37 -9.15 -13.34
CA ILE A 159 1.64 -9.01 -12.07
C ILE A 159 0.14 -9.23 -12.32
N ARG A 160 -0.50 -10.02 -11.45
CA ARG A 160 -1.92 -10.37 -11.57
C ARG A 160 -2.69 -9.99 -10.31
N SER A 161 -3.94 -9.59 -10.50
CA SER A 161 -4.88 -9.44 -9.39
C SER A 161 -5.34 -10.82 -8.89
N LYS A 162 -5.39 -11.02 -7.57
CA LYS A 162 -5.98 -12.23 -6.97
C LYS A 162 -7.51 -12.25 -7.08
N THR A 163 -8.14 -11.10 -7.28
CA THR A 163 -9.59 -11.00 -7.44
C THR A 163 -9.95 -11.30 -8.88
N ARG A 164 -10.64 -12.43 -9.13
CA ARG A 164 -11.01 -12.90 -10.48
C ARG A 164 -11.72 -11.83 -11.31
N LEU A 165 -12.64 -11.08 -10.70
CA LEU A 165 -13.36 -9.99 -11.36
C LEU A 165 -12.41 -8.91 -11.91
N TYR A 166 -11.47 -8.44 -11.09
CA TYR A 166 -10.46 -7.48 -11.52
C TYR A 166 -9.52 -8.07 -12.57
N GLN A 167 -9.13 -9.33 -12.41
CA GLN A 167 -8.26 -9.99 -13.40
C GLN A 167 -8.93 -10.06 -14.78
N THR A 168 -10.22 -10.43 -14.86
CA THR A 168 -10.98 -10.47 -16.11
C THR A 168 -11.10 -9.07 -16.74
N PHE A 169 -11.38 -8.07 -15.91
CA PHE A 169 -11.48 -6.67 -16.33
C PHE A 169 -10.14 -6.15 -16.89
N TYR A 170 -9.04 -6.42 -16.21
CA TYR A 170 -7.70 -6.05 -16.70
C TYR A 170 -7.34 -6.77 -18.00
N THR A 171 -7.66 -8.05 -18.12
CA THR A 171 -7.39 -8.82 -19.35
C THR A 171 -8.15 -8.25 -20.55
N ALA A 172 -9.42 -7.88 -20.37
CA ALA A 172 -10.24 -7.30 -21.42
C ALA A 172 -9.79 -5.89 -21.84
N LEU A 173 -9.30 -5.08 -20.88
CA LEU A 173 -8.85 -3.71 -21.14
C LEU A 173 -7.39 -3.61 -21.63
N ASN A 174 -6.59 -4.66 -21.43
CA ASN A 174 -5.15 -4.62 -21.71
C ASN A 174 -4.79 -4.09 -23.11
N PRO A 175 -5.48 -4.49 -24.22
CA PRO A 175 -5.13 -3.99 -25.55
C PRO A 175 -5.40 -2.49 -25.76
N ILE A 176 -6.32 -1.88 -25.00
CA ILE A 176 -6.70 -0.47 -25.14
C ILE A 176 -6.09 0.42 -24.04
N LEU A 177 -5.46 -0.16 -23.02
CA LEU A 177 -4.84 0.57 -21.90
C LEU A 177 -3.80 1.62 -22.36
N PRO A 178 -2.91 1.35 -23.33
CA PRO A 178 -1.96 2.38 -23.81
C PRO A 178 -2.67 3.62 -24.39
N LEU A 179 -3.75 3.41 -25.12
CA LEU A 179 -4.60 4.49 -25.66
C LEU A 179 -5.30 5.26 -24.54
N LEU A 180 -5.87 4.55 -23.56
CA LEU A 180 -6.50 5.16 -22.39
C LEU A 180 -5.50 5.96 -21.55
N LYS A 181 -4.28 5.46 -21.35
CA LYS A 181 -3.22 6.18 -20.64
C LYS A 181 -2.80 7.45 -21.39
N SER A 182 -2.75 7.40 -22.72
CA SER A 182 -2.49 8.59 -23.54
C SER A 182 -3.62 9.62 -23.47
N ALA A 183 -4.88 9.18 -23.44
CA ALA A 183 -6.05 10.06 -23.35
C ALA A 183 -6.28 10.61 -21.92
N PHE A 184 -5.96 9.81 -20.90
CA PHE A 184 -6.17 10.16 -19.48
C PHE A 184 -4.89 9.98 -18.65
N PRO A 185 -3.79 10.67 -18.97
CA PRO A 185 -2.48 10.47 -18.35
C PRO A 185 -2.46 10.77 -16.86
N LYS A 186 -3.42 11.58 -16.37
CA LYS A 186 -3.52 11.96 -14.95
C LYS A 186 -4.35 11.00 -14.10
N SER A 187 -4.99 10.00 -14.70
CA SER A 187 -5.94 9.10 -14.03
C SER A 187 -5.45 7.65 -13.96
N ILE A 188 -4.41 7.31 -14.72
CA ILE A 188 -3.88 5.96 -14.85
C ILE A 188 -2.41 5.96 -14.43
N THR A 189 -2.09 5.18 -13.41
CA THR A 189 -0.72 4.86 -13.02
C THR A 189 -0.43 3.38 -13.30
N THR A 190 0.83 2.97 -13.16
CA THR A 190 1.24 1.57 -13.25
C THR A 190 1.65 1.03 -11.88
N THR A 191 1.71 -0.29 -11.73
CA THR A 191 2.27 -0.91 -10.51
C THR A 191 3.71 -0.50 -10.28
N GLU A 192 4.48 -0.23 -11.32
CA GLU A 192 5.86 0.25 -11.27
C GLU A 192 5.93 1.72 -10.82
N GLU A 193 5.18 2.63 -11.48
CA GLU A 193 5.13 4.05 -11.10
C GLU A 193 4.68 4.22 -9.64
N LEU A 194 3.64 3.50 -9.24
CA LEU A 194 3.14 3.55 -7.86
C LEU A 194 4.22 3.13 -6.86
N ALA A 195 4.92 2.04 -7.14
CA ALA A 195 5.97 1.53 -6.26
C ALA A 195 7.20 2.47 -6.20
N ARG A 196 7.62 3.02 -7.34
CA ARG A 196 8.70 4.02 -7.38
C ARG A 196 8.33 5.29 -6.61
N ALA A 197 7.09 5.76 -6.76
CA ALA A 197 6.60 6.89 -5.99
C ALA A 197 6.66 6.62 -4.48
N MET A 198 6.24 5.43 -4.03
CA MET A 198 6.30 5.04 -2.63
C MET A 198 7.76 5.02 -2.10
N LEU A 199 8.70 4.50 -2.88
CA LEU A 199 10.13 4.49 -2.55
C LEU A 199 10.71 5.91 -2.47
N ASN A 200 10.43 6.74 -3.48
CA ASN A 200 10.94 8.12 -3.55
C ASN A 200 10.38 8.97 -2.41
N VAL A 201 9.08 8.84 -2.11
CA VAL A 201 8.43 9.57 -1.01
C VAL A 201 8.96 9.11 0.34
N ALA A 202 9.22 7.81 0.52
CA ALA A 202 9.81 7.31 1.76
C ALA A 202 11.23 7.84 1.98
N LYS A 203 11.99 8.10 0.90
CA LYS A 203 13.38 8.54 0.95
C LYS A 203 13.52 10.07 1.03
N HIS A 204 12.72 10.80 0.28
CA HIS A 204 12.88 12.24 0.04
C HIS A 204 11.73 13.08 0.60
N GLY A 205 10.65 12.45 1.05
CA GLY A 205 9.41 13.12 1.42
C GLY A 205 8.61 13.60 0.20
N TYR A 206 7.46 14.22 0.48
CA TYR A 206 6.62 14.87 -0.52
C TYR A 206 5.88 16.05 0.13
N PRO A 207 5.60 17.16 -0.59
CA PRO A 207 5.00 18.36 0.01
C PRO A 207 3.59 18.15 0.60
N SER A 208 2.84 17.18 0.10
CA SER A 208 1.50 16.84 0.60
C SER A 208 1.49 15.45 1.23
N PRO A 209 0.85 15.25 2.38
CA PRO A 209 0.69 13.92 2.97
C PRO A 209 -0.32 13.04 2.23
N ILE A 210 -1.20 13.64 1.40
CA ILE A 210 -2.15 12.93 0.55
C ILE A 210 -1.72 13.09 -0.90
N LEU A 211 -1.49 11.98 -1.59
CA LEU A 211 -1.07 11.93 -2.98
C LEU A 211 -2.19 11.32 -3.84
N GLU A 212 -2.80 12.15 -4.67
CA GLU A 212 -3.71 11.68 -5.73
C GLU A 212 -2.91 11.14 -6.92
N THR A 213 -3.57 10.51 -7.90
CA THR A 213 -2.88 9.90 -9.06
C THR A 213 -1.86 10.82 -9.75
N PRO A 214 -2.15 12.12 -9.99
CA PRO A 214 -1.16 13.02 -10.61
C PRO A 214 0.09 13.25 -9.73
N ASP A 215 -0.08 13.26 -8.39
CA ASP A 215 1.03 13.40 -7.45
C ASP A 215 1.89 12.14 -7.44
N ILE A 216 1.24 10.97 -7.45
CA ILE A 216 1.91 9.67 -7.53
C ILE A 216 2.77 9.59 -8.80
N ILE A 217 2.25 10.01 -9.95
CA ILE A 217 3.01 10.01 -11.21
C ILE A 217 4.21 10.95 -11.12
N ARG A 218 4.06 12.14 -10.53
CA ARG A 218 5.19 13.08 -10.33
C ARG A 218 6.22 12.53 -9.34
N ALA A 219 5.78 11.91 -8.28
CA ALA A 219 6.68 11.33 -7.28
C ALA A 219 7.44 10.09 -7.78
N ALA A 220 6.98 9.46 -8.87
CA ALA A 220 7.63 8.31 -9.49
C ALA A 220 8.82 8.69 -10.40
N SER A 221 8.92 9.97 -10.78
CA SER A 221 9.98 10.53 -11.66
C SER A 221 11.28 10.85 -10.87
#